data_5faa048f7f693cef13da95171cfa1c00
#
_entry.id   5faa048f7f693cef13da95171cfa1c00
#
_cell.length_a   1.000
_cell.length_b   1.000
_cell.length_c   1.000
_cell.angle_alpha   90.00
_cell.angle_beta   90.00
_cell.angle_gamma   90.00
#
_symmetry.space_group_name_H-M   'P 1'
#
loop_
_entity.id
_entity.type
_entity.pdbx_description
1 polymer ?
#
loop_
_entity_poly.entity_id
_entity_poly.type
_entity_poly.pdbx_seq_one_letter_code
_entity_poly.pdbx_strand_id
1 'polypeptide(L)'
;ADDVLAGIRAIKDEQEIALMRASASIVDTVLAEVAPRVVAGITEIELASEVDLRMRQHGSLGASFDTRVWGMGPALTRDASVRVSTDALAEGTGVSFDFGAITRGYCSDFGRTVHIGEPSAEYVTVHEVVMAAQEAARQAAVPGATSGQVHEAARRVIDEAGYGDGFRHRVGHCIGLDVHEEPFLSAEDTTPLQPGMLFTIEPSIFLPGRVGVRVEDVFLLTETGAVNINATDHELKAND
;
A
#
# COMPACT_ATOMS: atom_id res chain seq x y z
N ALA A 1 13.38 27.84 2.62
CA ALA A 1 12.04 27.80 3.25
C ALA A 1 11.48 26.38 3.20
N ASP A 2 11.59 25.71 2.07
CA ASP A 2 11.00 24.38 1.84
C ASP A 2 11.61 23.29 2.74
N ASP A 3 12.94 23.26 2.90
CA ASP A 3 13.63 22.31 3.79
C ASP A 3 13.23 22.45 5.27
N VAL A 4 12.94 23.68 5.73
CA VAL A 4 12.51 23.93 7.12
C VAL A 4 11.09 23.39 7.33
N LEU A 5 10.20 23.61 6.36
CA LEU A 5 8.83 23.10 6.42
C LEU A 5 8.79 21.58 6.33
N ALA A 6 9.58 20.99 5.43
CA ALA A 6 9.71 19.54 5.32
C ALA A 6 10.18 18.91 6.64
N GLY A 7 11.20 19.50 7.29
CA GLY A 7 11.69 19.02 8.58
C GLY A 7 10.66 19.10 9.72
N ILE A 8 9.83 20.16 9.74
CA ILE A 8 8.77 20.32 10.74
C ILE A 8 7.65 19.28 10.49
N ARG A 9 7.28 19.06 9.22
CA ARG A 9 6.22 18.12 8.82
C ARG A 9 6.63 16.65 8.98
N ALA A 10 7.92 16.35 8.88
CA ALA A 10 8.41 14.98 8.91
C ALA A 10 8.09 14.26 10.23
N ILE A 11 8.23 14.98 11.36
CA ILE A 11 8.02 14.43 12.72
C ILE A 11 6.67 14.90 13.23
N LYS A 12 5.72 13.96 13.36
CA LYS A 12 4.34 14.22 13.78
C LYS A 12 4.24 14.22 15.31
N ASP A 13 3.45 15.13 15.83
CA ASP A 13 3.06 15.13 17.25
C ASP A 13 1.94 14.12 17.54
N GLU A 14 1.55 13.98 18.81
CA GLU A 14 0.52 13.02 19.24
C GLU A 14 -0.86 13.31 18.61
N GLN A 15 -1.20 14.57 18.35
CA GLN A 15 -2.49 14.95 17.76
C GLN A 15 -2.51 14.62 16.26
N GLU A 16 -1.40 14.87 15.56
CA GLU A 16 -1.21 14.52 14.16
C GLU A 16 -1.26 13.00 13.96
N ILE A 17 -0.55 12.24 14.82
CA ILE A 17 -0.57 10.78 14.82
C ILE A 17 -2.00 10.25 15.05
N ALA A 18 -2.77 10.85 15.96
CA ALA A 18 -4.16 10.46 16.20
C ALA A 18 -5.05 10.67 14.97
N LEU A 19 -4.85 11.77 14.21
CA LEU A 19 -5.58 12.03 12.97
C LEU A 19 -5.20 11.04 11.86
N MET A 20 -3.92 10.68 11.76
CA MET A 20 -3.46 9.68 10.79
C MET A 20 -3.99 8.28 11.12
N ARG A 21 -4.04 7.90 12.40
CA ARG A 21 -4.70 6.66 12.84
C ARG A 21 -6.20 6.65 12.52
N ALA A 22 -6.89 7.79 12.68
CA ALA A 22 -8.29 7.90 12.30
C ALA A 22 -8.47 7.74 10.77
N SER A 23 -7.57 8.31 9.97
CA SER A 23 -7.58 8.15 8.52
C SER A 23 -7.29 6.70 8.10
N ALA A 24 -6.33 6.03 8.75
CA ALA A 24 -6.02 4.62 8.54
C ALA A 24 -7.20 3.70 8.90
N SER A 25 -7.90 3.98 9.99
CA SER A 25 -9.10 3.20 10.39
C SER A 25 -10.24 3.27 9.36
N ILE A 26 -10.35 4.37 8.61
CA ILE A 26 -11.36 4.48 7.54
C ILE A 26 -11.02 3.49 6.42
N VAL A 27 -9.78 3.45 5.94
CA VAL A 27 -9.40 2.55 4.84
C VAL A 27 -9.47 1.08 5.24
N ASP A 28 -9.12 0.74 6.49
CA ASP A 28 -9.31 -0.61 7.03
C ASP A 28 -10.78 -1.05 6.98
N THR A 29 -11.69 -0.18 7.42
CA THR A 29 -13.13 -0.43 7.38
C THR A 29 -13.64 -0.57 5.94
N VAL A 30 -13.22 0.34 5.07
CA VAL A 30 -13.63 0.34 3.65
C VAL A 30 -13.20 -0.94 2.95
N LEU A 31 -11.96 -1.40 3.14
CA LEU A 31 -11.55 -2.67 2.54
C LEU A 31 -12.38 -3.85 3.06
N ALA A 32 -12.66 -3.90 4.36
CA ALA A 32 -13.48 -4.98 4.92
C ALA A 32 -14.90 -5.05 4.29
N GLU A 33 -15.46 -3.90 3.89
CA GLU A 33 -16.76 -3.82 3.22
C GLU A 33 -16.68 -4.10 1.71
N VAL A 34 -15.58 -3.72 1.05
CA VAL A 34 -15.43 -3.84 -0.41
C VAL A 34 -14.82 -5.17 -0.83
N ALA A 35 -13.91 -5.75 -0.04
CA ALA A 35 -13.25 -7.01 -0.38
C ALA A 35 -14.23 -8.15 -0.74
N PRO A 36 -15.38 -8.35 -0.04
CA PRO A 36 -16.35 -9.38 -0.42
C PRO A 36 -17.05 -9.14 -1.77
N ARG A 37 -16.92 -7.97 -2.34
CA ARG A 37 -17.51 -7.63 -3.66
C ARG A 37 -16.57 -7.91 -4.83
N VAL A 38 -15.35 -8.31 -4.56
CA VAL A 38 -14.37 -8.70 -5.58
C VAL A 38 -14.71 -10.10 -6.07
N VAL A 39 -15.58 -10.17 -7.07
CA VAL A 39 -16.08 -11.43 -7.68
C VAL A 39 -16.01 -11.34 -9.20
N ALA A 40 -16.07 -12.47 -9.90
CA ALA A 40 -16.08 -12.48 -11.35
C ALA A 40 -17.26 -11.66 -11.92
N GLY A 41 -17.00 -10.88 -12.96
CA GLY A 41 -17.97 -10.02 -13.61
C GLY A 41 -17.99 -8.56 -13.12
N ILE A 42 -17.43 -8.25 -11.96
CA ILE A 42 -17.25 -6.85 -11.52
C ILE A 42 -16.16 -6.16 -12.33
N THR A 43 -16.21 -4.84 -12.42
CA THR A 43 -15.18 -4.04 -13.10
C THR A 43 -14.31 -3.27 -12.09
N GLU A 44 -13.10 -2.89 -12.51
CA GLU A 44 -12.21 -2.07 -11.68
C GLU A 44 -12.85 -0.73 -11.32
N ILE A 45 -13.58 -0.10 -12.28
CA ILE A 45 -14.22 1.20 -12.03
C ILE A 45 -15.38 1.11 -11.03
N GLU A 46 -16.12 0.00 -11.00
CA GLU A 46 -17.17 -0.22 -10.00
C GLU A 46 -16.56 -0.35 -8.61
N LEU A 47 -15.47 -1.12 -8.47
CA LEU A 47 -14.76 -1.26 -7.20
C LEU A 47 -14.16 0.07 -6.73
N ALA A 48 -13.51 0.83 -7.61
CA ALA A 48 -12.96 2.14 -7.26
C ALA A 48 -14.05 3.12 -6.81
N SER A 49 -15.18 3.14 -7.52
CA SER A 49 -16.33 3.98 -7.16
C SER A 49 -16.94 3.60 -5.80
N GLU A 50 -17.00 2.31 -5.50
CA GLU A 50 -17.47 1.81 -4.20
C GLU A 50 -16.51 2.21 -3.08
N VAL A 51 -15.20 2.09 -3.27
CA VAL A 51 -14.17 2.54 -2.31
C VAL A 51 -14.36 4.03 -2.01
N ASP A 52 -14.46 4.89 -3.04
CA ASP A 52 -14.62 6.33 -2.86
C ASP A 52 -15.91 6.68 -2.11
N LEU A 53 -17.01 6.01 -2.45
CA LEU A 53 -18.29 6.18 -1.77
C LEU A 53 -18.19 5.81 -0.29
N ARG A 54 -17.61 4.64 0.02
CA ARG A 54 -17.48 4.16 1.40
C ARG A 54 -16.54 5.03 2.23
N MET A 55 -15.42 5.48 1.68
CA MET A 55 -14.54 6.43 2.38
C MET A 55 -15.32 7.68 2.84
N ARG A 56 -16.16 8.25 1.97
CA ARG A 56 -16.99 9.42 2.34
C ARG A 56 -18.06 9.07 3.38
N GLN A 57 -18.70 7.90 3.29
CA GLN A 57 -19.68 7.44 4.28
C GLN A 57 -19.07 7.27 5.67
N HIS A 58 -17.80 6.86 5.73
CA HIS A 58 -17.04 6.73 6.99
C HIS A 58 -16.34 8.02 7.43
N GLY A 59 -16.66 9.17 6.79
CA GLY A 59 -16.27 10.50 7.25
C GLY A 59 -14.97 11.03 6.67
N SER A 60 -14.40 10.38 5.66
CA SER A 60 -13.30 10.97 4.90
C SER A 60 -13.73 12.22 4.17
N LEU A 61 -12.89 13.25 4.15
CA LEU A 61 -13.12 14.47 3.37
C LEU A 61 -13.01 14.22 1.85
N GLY A 62 -12.38 13.12 1.45
CA GLY A 62 -12.17 12.70 0.07
C GLY A 62 -11.12 11.62 0.00
N ALA A 63 -10.79 11.17 -1.20
CA ALA A 63 -9.60 10.36 -1.43
C ALA A 63 -8.34 11.24 -1.30
N SER A 64 -7.28 10.70 -0.67
CA SER A 64 -5.98 11.38 -0.55
C SER A 64 -5.26 11.48 -1.91
N PHE A 65 -5.58 10.56 -2.81
CA PHE A 65 -5.19 10.52 -4.22
C PHE A 65 -6.25 9.76 -5.03
N ASP A 66 -6.12 9.73 -6.35
CA ASP A 66 -7.05 8.97 -7.21
C ASP A 66 -7.03 7.49 -6.82
N THR A 67 -8.15 6.96 -6.36
CA THR A 67 -8.31 5.54 -6.01
C THR A 67 -7.93 4.66 -7.20
N ARG A 68 -7.05 3.71 -6.97
CA ARG A 68 -6.56 2.78 -7.96
C ARG A 68 -7.03 1.37 -7.62
N VAL A 69 -7.62 0.73 -8.62
CA VAL A 69 -7.96 -0.69 -8.57
C VAL A 69 -7.50 -1.29 -9.88
N TRP A 70 -6.72 -2.35 -9.81
CA TRP A 70 -6.28 -3.03 -11.03
C TRP A 70 -6.24 -4.54 -10.86
N GLY A 71 -6.78 -5.23 -11.86
CA GLY A 71 -6.69 -6.67 -11.98
C GLY A 71 -5.38 -7.10 -12.63
N MET A 72 -4.84 -8.23 -12.21
CA MET A 72 -3.72 -8.90 -12.86
C MET A 72 -3.89 -10.42 -12.78
N GLY A 73 -3.73 -11.08 -13.91
CA GLY A 73 -3.85 -12.53 -14.02
C GLY A 73 -3.67 -13.02 -15.45
N PRO A 74 -3.66 -14.34 -15.67
CA PRO A 74 -3.42 -14.93 -17.01
C PRO A 74 -4.46 -14.56 -18.07
N ALA A 75 -5.69 -14.23 -17.65
CA ALA A 75 -6.80 -13.89 -18.54
C ALA A 75 -6.86 -12.39 -18.89
N LEU A 76 -6.00 -11.55 -18.29
CA LEU A 76 -6.05 -10.10 -18.48
C LEU A 76 -4.90 -9.59 -19.36
N THR A 77 -5.28 -9.04 -20.50
CA THR A 77 -4.41 -8.16 -21.28
C THR A 77 -4.71 -6.71 -20.88
N ARG A 78 -3.88 -6.14 -20.03
CA ARG A 78 -4.04 -4.75 -19.58
C ARG A 78 -3.31 -3.80 -20.48
N ASP A 79 -4.00 -2.77 -20.97
CA ASP A 79 -3.37 -1.58 -21.53
C ASP A 79 -2.79 -0.74 -20.38
N ALA A 80 -1.47 -0.59 -20.35
CA ALA A 80 -0.76 0.16 -19.30
C ALA A 80 -1.14 1.66 -19.26
N SER A 81 -1.77 2.19 -20.29
CA SER A 81 -2.27 3.58 -20.32
C SER A 81 -3.60 3.76 -19.57
N VAL A 82 -4.34 2.67 -19.31
CA VAL A 82 -5.61 2.69 -18.59
C VAL A 82 -5.34 2.53 -17.11
N ARG A 83 -5.70 3.54 -16.31
CA ARG A 83 -5.52 3.51 -14.85
C ARG A 83 -6.53 2.61 -14.15
N VAL A 84 -7.81 2.66 -14.59
CA VAL A 84 -8.90 1.84 -14.07
C VAL A 84 -9.74 1.37 -15.27
N SER A 85 -9.93 0.06 -15.42
CA SER A 85 -10.63 -0.53 -16.55
C SER A 85 -12.14 -0.63 -16.31
N THR A 86 -12.90 -0.59 -17.41
CA THR A 86 -14.32 -0.92 -17.46
C THR A 86 -14.59 -2.36 -17.87
N ASP A 87 -13.55 -3.15 -18.13
CA ASP A 87 -13.69 -4.55 -18.50
C ASP A 87 -14.01 -5.40 -17.26
N ALA A 88 -14.87 -6.39 -17.45
CA ALA A 88 -15.23 -7.31 -16.39
C ALA A 88 -14.05 -8.19 -15.98
N LEU A 89 -13.79 -8.27 -14.68
CA LEU A 89 -12.77 -9.12 -14.09
C LEU A 89 -13.22 -10.60 -14.15
N ALA A 90 -12.25 -11.49 -14.34
CA ALA A 90 -12.49 -12.92 -14.47
C ALA A 90 -11.87 -13.70 -13.29
N GLU A 91 -12.29 -14.94 -13.12
CA GLU A 91 -11.61 -15.89 -12.22
C GLU A 91 -10.10 -15.99 -12.55
N GLY A 92 -9.30 -16.25 -11.53
CA GLY A 92 -7.83 -16.30 -11.64
C GLY A 92 -7.16 -14.92 -11.63
N THR A 93 -7.92 -13.88 -11.28
CA THR A 93 -7.42 -12.50 -11.23
C THR A 93 -7.13 -12.08 -9.79
N GLY A 94 -5.91 -11.62 -9.52
CA GLY A 94 -5.60 -10.83 -8.33
C GLY A 94 -5.98 -9.37 -8.57
N VAL A 95 -6.78 -8.80 -7.69
CA VAL A 95 -7.26 -7.42 -7.74
C VAL A 95 -6.57 -6.61 -6.66
N SER A 96 -5.65 -5.77 -7.05
CA SER A 96 -4.93 -4.88 -6.14
C SER A 96 -5.66 -3.56 -5.99
N PHE A 97 -5.77 -3.13 -4.75
CA PHE A 97 -6.28 -1.83 -4.32
C PHE A 97 -5.13 -0.96 -3.85
N ASP A 98 -5.22 0.33 -4.15
CA ASP A 98 -4.30 1.37 -3.70
C ASP A 98 -5.14 2.65 -3.54
N PHE A 99 -5.44 3.01 -2.29
CA PHE A 99 -6.34 4.11 -1.96
C PHE A 99 -6.07 4.68 -0.57
N GLY A 100 -6.53 5.90 -0.34
CA GLY A 100 -6.32 6.56 0.93
C GLY A 100 -7.42 7.54 1.28
N ALA A 101 -7.67 7.72 2.57
CA ALA A 101 -8.64 8.65 3.15
C ALA A 101 -7.96 9.94 3.65
N ILE A 102 -8.77 10.98 3.92
CA ILE A 102 -8.33 12.24 4.52
C ILE A 102 -9.17 12.55 5.76
N THR A 103 -8.51 12.67 6.92
CA THR A 103 -9.13 13.11 8.16
C THR A 103 -8.52 14.43 8.63
N ARG A 104 -9.29 15.53 8.60
CA ARG A 104 -8.84 16.88 8.97
C ARG A 104 -7.53 17.32 8.29
N GLY A 105 -7.33 16.91 7.04
CA GLY A 105 -6.16 17.25 6.24
C GLY A 105 -5.05 16.19 6.27
N TYR A 106 -5.09 15.21 7.18
CA TYR A 106 -4.09 14.13 7.24
C TYR A 106 -4.52 12.96 6.38
N CYS A 107 -3.59 12.52 5.52
CA CYS A 107 -3.75 11.44 4.56
C CYS A 107 -3.51 10.07 5.20
N SER A 108 -4.18 9.05 4.69
CA SER A 108 -3.72 7.66 4.74
C SER A 108 -3.38 7.17 3.33
N ASP A 109 -2.67 6.07 3.28
CA ASP A 109 -2.30 5.35 2.08
C ASP A 109 -2.31 3.85 2.40
N PHE A 110 -2.95 3.05 1.55
CA PHE A 110 -3.25 1.67 1.92
C PHE A 110 -3.46 0.80 0.68
N GLY A 111 -2.85 -0.38 0.68
CA GLY A 111 -2.98 -1.33 -0.42
C GLY A 111 -3.13 -2.77 0.02
N ARG A 112 -4.02 -3.48 -0.63
CA ARG A 112 -4.21 -4.93 -0.49
C ARG A 112 -4.55 -5.54 -1.83
N THR A 113 -4.33 -6.85 -1.93
CA THR A 113 -4.76 -7.63 -3.09
C THR A 113 -5.75 -8.70 -2.67
N VAL A 114 -6.87 -8.80 -3.39
CA VAL A 114 -7.92 -9.82 -3.20
C VAL A 114 -7.98 -10.67 -4.46
N HIS A 115 -8.05 -11.99 -4.35
CA HIS A 115 -8.09 -12.89 -5.50
C HIS A 115 -9.52 -13.32 -5.83
N ILE A 116 -9.85 -13.42 -7.11
CA ILE A 116 -11.12 -13.97 -7.62
C ILE A 116 -10.91 -15.45 -7.93
N GLY A 117 -11.67 -16.31 -7.25
CA GLY A 117 -11.55 -17.77 -7.34
C GLY A 117 -10.31 -18.31 -6.59
N GLU A 118 -10.03 -19.58 -6.74
CA GLU A 118 -8.91 -20.27 -6.07
C GLU A 118 -7.55 -19.72 -6.57
N PRO A 119 -6.69 -19.19 -5.68
CA PRO A 119 -5.40 -18.64 -6.08
C PRO A 119 -4.45 -19.76 -6.55
N SER A 120 -3.70 -19.47 -7.63
CA SER A 120 -2.66 -20.37 -8.10
C SER A 120 -1.51 -20.50 -7.09
N ALA A 121 -0.76 -21.59 -7.14
CA ALA A 121 0.43 -21.78 -6.29
C ALA A 121 1.46 -20.65 -6.48
N GLU A 122 1.61 -20.12 -7.69
CA GLU A 122 2.47 -18.97 -7.96
C GLU A 122 1.96 -17.71 -7.25
N TYR A 123 0.65 -17.47 -7.28
CA TYR A 123 0.05 -16.32 -6.61
C TYR A 123 0.29 -16.37 -5.09
N VAL A 124 0.07 -17.53 -4.47
CA VAL A 124 0.34 -17.75 -3.04
C VAL A 124 1.81 -17.47 -2.71
N THR A 125 2.73 -18.04 -3.50
CA THR A 125 4.17 -17.81 -3.33
C THR A 125 4.55 -16.35 -3.44
N VAL A 126 4.03 -15.64 -4.44
CA VAL A 126 4.30 -14.21 -4.64
C VAL A 126 3.74 -13.39 -3.49
N HIS A 127 2.55 -13.71 -2.99
CA HIS A 127 1.98 -13.05 -1.82
C HIS A 127 2.87 -13.24 -0.58
N GLU A 128 3.34 -14.45 -0.32
CA GLU A 128 4.26 -14.75 0.80
C GLU A 128 5.57 -13.97 0.68
N VAL A 129 6.13 -13.83 -0.53
CA VAL A 129 7.35 -13.04 -0.77
C VAL A 129 7.10 -11.55 -0.51
N VAL A 130 5.98 -10.99 -0.95
CA VAL A 130 5.62 -9.59 -0.69
C VAL A 130 5.46 -9.35 0.81
N MET A 131 4.82 -10.27 1.53
CA MET A 131 4.67 -10.21 2.99
C MET A 131 6.04 -10.25 3.70
N ALA A 132 6.91 -11.17 3.30
CA ALA A 132 8.26 -11.26 3.86
C ALA A 132 9.09 -10.00 3.57
N ALA A 133 8.92 -9.39 2.41
CA ALA A 133 9.59 -8.14 2.04
C ALA A 133 9.09 -6.97 2.89
N GLN A 134 7.77 -6.86 3.13
CA GLN A 134 7.22 -5.83 4.01
C GLN A 134 7.75 -5.98 5.44
N GLU A 135 7.77 -7.19 5.96
CA GLU A 135 8.28 -7.46 7.32
C GLU A 135 9.79 -7.18 7.43
N ALA A 136 10.59 -7.52 6.41
CA ALA A 136 12.02 -7.18 6.37
C ALA A 136 12.25 -5.67 6.39
N ALA A 137 11.49 -4.91 5.60
CA ALA A 137 11.53 -3.44 5.61
C ALA A 137 11.11 -2.86 6.97
N ARG A 138 10.02 -3.38 7.56
CA ARG A 138 9.55 -2.98 8.89
C ARG A 138 10.62 -3.20 9.96
N GLN A 139 11.29 -4.34 9.94
CA GLN A 139 12.37 -4.65 10.90
C GLN A 139 13.61 -3.77 10.70
N ALA A 140 13.90 -3.38 9.46
CA ALA A 140 15.00 -2.47 9.15
C ALA A 140 14.68 -1.01 9.52
N ALA A 141 13.40 -0.65 9.65
CA ALA A 141 12.95 0.69 9.99
C ALA A 141 13.08 0.94 11.51
N VAL A 142 14.28 1.28 11.94
CA VAL A 142 14.63 1.64 13.32
C VAL A 142 15.19 3.07 13.38
N PRO A 143 15.15 3.75 14.53
CA PRO A 143 15.74 5.08 14.66
C PRO A 143 17.19 5.14 14.18
N GLY A 144 17.46 6.07 13.26
CA GLY A 144 18.80 6.27 12.66
C GLY A 144 19.13 5.39 11.45
N ALA A 145 18.31 4.39 11.12
CA ALA A 145 18.42 3.70 9.84
C ALA A 145 18.10 4.67 8.70
N THR A 146 18.80 4.56 7.57
CA THR A 146 18.47 5.39 6.41
C THR A 146 17.28 4.84 5.64
N SER A 147 16.55 5.73 4.94
CA SER A 147 15.47 5.37 4.03
C SER A 147 15.90 4.29 3.02
N GLY A 148 17.11 4.41 2.47
CA GLY A 148 17.71 3.42 1.57
C GLY A 148 17.92 2.04 2.20
N GLN A 149 18.31 1.97 3.47
CA GLN A 149 18.46 0.69 4.17
C GLN A 149 17.12 -0.05 4.32
N VAL A 150 16.03 0.68 4.53
CA VAL A 150 14.67 0.09 4.58
C VAL A 150 14.27 -0.43 3.20
N HIS A 151 14.53 0.34 2.14
CA HIS A 151 14.29 -0.10 0.77
C HIS A 151 15.07 -1.37 0.43
N GLU A 152 16.36 -1.39 0.70
CA GLU A 152 17.25 -2.52 0.40
C GLU A 152 16.87 -3.80 1.16
N ALA A 153 16.31 -3.68 2.36
CA ALA A 153 15.83 -4.83 3.12
C ALA A 153 14.69 -5.56 2.41
N ALA A 154 13.69 -4.82 1.89
CA ALA A 154 12.61 -5.40 1.10
C ALA A 154 13.11 -5.90 -0.26
N ARG A 155 13.93 -5.10 -0.94
CA ARG A 155 14.49 -5.41 -2.26
C ARG A 155 15.23 -6.73 -2.26
N ARG A 156 16.07 -6.97 -1.27
CA ARG A 156 16.83 -8.20 -1.14
C ARG A 156 15.96 -9.44 -1.04
N VAL A 157 14.87 -9.40 -0.25
CA VAL A 157 13.93 -10.53 -0.12
C VAL A 157 13.31 -10.87 -1.47
N ILE A 158 12.88 -9.85 -2.22
CA ILE A 158 12.25 -10.03 -3.53
C ILE A 158 13.25 -10.56 -4.56
N ASP A 159 14.50 -10.04 -4.56
CA ASP A 159 15.56 -10.49 -5.47
C ASP A 159 15.99 -11.92 -5.18
N GLU A 160 16.18 -12.29 -3.91
CA GLU A 160 16.55 -13.65 -3.49
C GLU A 160 15.46 -14.68 -3.85
N ALA A 161 14.20 -14.26 -3.86
CA ALA A 161 13.07 -15.07 -4.32
C ALA A 161 12.95 -15.15 -5.86
N GLY A 162 13.77 -14.40 -6.62
CA GLY A 162 13.78 -14.41 -8.08
C GLY A 162 12.72 -13.52 -8.74
N TYR A 163 12.10 -12.60 -8.00
CA TYR A 163 11.04 -11.72 -8.49
C TYR A 163 11.47 -10.25 -8.67
N GLY A 164 12.76 -9.95 -8.63
CA GLY A 164 13.31 -8.59 -8.68
C GLY A 164 12.82 -7.76 -9.87
N ASP A 165 12.62 -8.35 -11.05
CA ASP A 165 12.10 -7.68 -12.24
C ASP A 165 10.64 -7.18 -12.06
N GLY A 166 9.91 -7.77 -11.12
CA GLY A 166 8.52 -7.40 -10.78
C GLY A 166 8.42 -6.25 -9.79
N PHE A 167 9.51 -5.89 -9.09
CA PHE A 167 9.55 -4.79 -8.12
C PHE A 167 10.29 -3.59 -8.71
N ARG A 168 9.56 -2.59 -9.21
CA ARG A 168 10.10 -1.50 -10.03
C ARG A 168 9.98 -0.10 -9.43
N HIS A 169 9.60 0.00 -8.17
CA HIS A 169 9.42 1.28 -7.48
C HIS A 169 10.11 1.27 -6.11
N ARG A 170 10.18 2.43 -5.47
CA ARG A 170 10.62 2.54 -4.08
C ARG A 170 9.71 1.76 -3.14
N VAL A 171 10.22 1.32 -1.98
CA VAL A 171 9.42 0.53 -1.03
C VAL A 171 8.41 1.36 -0.24
N GLY A 172 8.49 2.71 -0.31
CA GLY A 172 7.57 3.58 0.39
C GLY A 172 8.00 5.04 0.38
N HIS A 173 7.28 5.85 1.13
CA HIS A 173 7.49 7.29 1.28
C HIS A 173 6.92 7.77 2.61
N CYS A 174 7.41 8.90 3.13
CA CYS A 174 6.74 9.57 4.24
C CYS A 174 5.40 10.14 3.80
N ILE A 175 4.50 10.31 4.75
CA ILE A 175 3.11 10.70 4.56
C ILE A 175 2.64 11.58 5.72
N GLY A 176 1.69 12.48 5.46
CA GLY A 176 1.14 13.37 6.47
C GLY A 176 0.02 14.24 5.91
N LEU A 177 0.27 15.54 5.75
CA LEU A 177 -0.66 16.47 5.10
C LEU A 177 -0.71 16.26 3.58
N ASP A 178 0.40 15.83 2.99
CA ASP A 178 0.44 15.33 1.62
C ASP A 178 0.62 13.80 1.65
N VAL A 179 0.08 13.12 0.63
CA VAL A 179 0.25 11.67 0.51
C VAL A 179 1.72 11.30 0.31
N HIS A 180 2.46 12.08 -0.45
CA HIS A 180 3.89 11.91 -0.65
C HIS A 180 4.67 13.04 0.02
N GLU A 181 5.39 12.72 1.07
CA GLU A 181 6.32 13.60 1.77
C GLU A 181 7.73 13.01 1.75
N GLU A 182 8.75 13.86 1.87
CA GLU A 182 10.12 13.41 2.10
C GLU A 182 10.34 12.99 3.57
N PRO A 183 11.25 12.02 3.82
CA PRO A 183 12.08 11.28 2.88
C PRO A 183 11.31 10.19 2.12
N PHE A 184 11.86 9.81 0.95
CA PHE A 184 11.38 8.67 0.20
C PHE A 184 12.18 7.40 0.56
N LEU A 185 11.49 6.29 0.82
CA LEU A 185 12.15 5.01 1.11
C LEU A 185 12.64 4.38 -0.21
N SER A 186 13.66 4.98 -0.80
CA SER A 186 14.28 4.59 -2.07
C SER A 186 15.78 4.32 -1.89
N ALA A 187 16.38 3.57 -2.79
CA ALA A 187 17.79 3.16 -2.68
C ALA A 187 18.77 4.34 -2.56
N GLU A 188 18.42 5.47 -3.16
CA GLU A 188 19.27 6.67 -3.22
C GLU A 188 19.15 7.58 -1.98
N ASP A 189 18.07 7.42 -1.20
CA ASP A 189 17.78 8.32 -0.08
C ASP A 189 18.54 7.90 1.18
N THR A 190 19.46 8.72 1.59
CA THR A 190 20.32 8.49 2.78
C THR A 190 19.82 9.19 4.04
N THR A 191 18.63 9.77 4.02
CA THR A 191 18.04 10.47 5.16
C THR A 191 17.79 9.50 6.31
N PRO A 192 18.29 9.80 7.52
CA PRO A 192 18.04 8.95 8.68
C PRO A 192 16.60 9.10 9.16
N LEU A 193 15.95 7.98 9.42
CA LEU A 193 14.61 7.94 10.00
C LEU A 193 14.65 8.31 11.48
N GLN A 194 13.64 9.05 11.93
CA GLN A 194 13.53 9.55 13.30
C GLN A 194 12.18 9.17 13.91
N PRO A 195 12.11 8.92 15.24
CA PRO A 195 10.84 8.71 15.92
C PRO A 195 9.84 9.85 15.65
N GLY A 196 8.57 9.50 15.46
CA GLY A 196 7.51 10.43 15.06
C GLY A 196 7.31 10.55 13.54
N MET A 197 8.20 10.00 12.72
CA MET A 197 7.95 9.89 11.28
C MET A 197 6.89 8.83 11.01
N LEU A 198 5.99 9.12 10.04
CA LEU A 198 5.09 8.13 9.45
C LEU A 198 5.43 7.95 7.97
N PHE A 199 5.44 6.71 7.54
CA PHE A 199 5.78 6.33 6.16
C PHE A 199 5.05 5.06 5.74
N THR A 200 4.85 4.90 4.43
CA THR A 200 4.35 3.65 3.85
C THR A 200 5.46 2.61 3.77
N ILE A 201 5.09 1.32 3.86
CA ILE A 201 5.89 0.19 3.37
C ILE A 201 4.98 -0.61 2.46
N GLU A 202 5.26 -0.57 1.15
CA GLU A 202 4.35 -0.99 0.08
C GLU A 202 5.00 -1.92 -0.96
N PRO A 203 5.77 -2.94 -0.58
CA PRO A 203 6.37 -3.81 -1.57
C PRO A 203 5.29 -4.41 -2.46
N SER A 204 5.62 -4.53 -3.75
CA SER A 204 4.74 -5.18 -4.71
C SER A 204 5.53 -5.94 -5.75
N ILE A 205 4.92 -7.00 -6.29
CA ILE A 205 5.47 -7.78 -7.38
C ILE A 205 4.40 -7.80 -8.49
N PHE A 206 4.72 -7.20 -9.63
CA PHE A 206 3.84 -7.15 -10.79
C PHE A 206 4.48 -7.83 -11.99
N LEU A 207 3.95 -8.98 -12.38
CA LEU A 207 4.35 -9.78 -13.53
C LEU A 207 3.20 -9.83 -14.54
N PRO A 208 3.21 -8.96 -15.57
CA PRO A 208 2.10 -8.83 -16.52
C PRO A 208 1.70 -10.18 -17.15
N GLY A 209 0.38 -10.44 -17.19
CA GLY A 209 -0.18 -11.70 -17.70
C GLY A 209 0.02 -12.91 -16.79
N ARG A 210 0.48 -12.72 -15.56
CA ARG A 210 0.75 -13.80 -14.58
C ARG A 210 0.14 -13.46 -13.22
N VAL A 211 0.80 -12.61 -12.47
CA VAL A 211 0.45 -12.31 -11.07
C VAL A 211 0.77 -10.85 -10.73
N GLY A 212 -0.06 -10.25 -9.89
CA GLY A 212 0.21 -8.96 -9.29
C GLY A 212 -0.24 -8.95 -7.85
N VAL A 213 0.65 -8.56 -6.95
CA VAL A 213 0.38 -8.46 -5.51
C VAL A 213 0.98 -7.18 -4.96
N ARG A 214 0.20 -6.46 -4.14
CA ARG A 214 0.64 -5.37 -3.28
C ARG A 214 0.11 -5.59 -1.88
N VAL A 215 0.96 -5.36 -0.89
CA VAL A 215 0.57 -5.19 0.50
C VAL A 215 1.22 -3.91 1.00
N GLU A 216 0.40 -2.99 1.46
CA GLU A 216 0.81 -1.64 1.84
C GLU A 216 0.11 -1.21 3.11
N ASP A 217 0.89 -0.68 4.02
CA ASP A 217 0.45 -0.08 5.28
C ASP A 217 1.25 1.17 5.61
N VAL A 218 0.67 2.03 6.44
CA VAL A 218 1.37 3.14 7.07
C VAL A 218 1.97 2.69 8.40
N PHE A 219 3.23 3.03 8.62
CA PHE A 219 3.97 2.73 9.84
C PHE A 219 4.38 4.01 10.56
N LEU A 220 4.24 4.00 11.88
CA LEU A 220 4.79 5.01 12.77
C LEU A 220 6.15 4.52 13.28
N LEU A 221 7.21 5.31 13.11
CA LEU A 221 8.48 5.05 13.75
C LEU A 221 8.42 5.49 15.22
N THR A 222 8.60 4.53 16.10
CA THR A 222 8.73 4.75 17.56
C THR A 222 10.20 4.69 17.98
N GLU A 223 10.49 4.96 19.25
CA GLU A 223 11.84 4.79 19.83
C GLU A 223 12.39 3.36 19.71
N THR A 224 11.53 2.37 19.52
CA THR A 224 11.91 0.94 19.48
C THR A 224 11.76 0.30 18.10
N GLY A 225 11.31 1.05 17.09
CA GLY A 225 11.12 0.57 15.72
C GLY A 225 9.75 0.91 15.13
N ALA A 226 9.49 0.47 13.91
CA ALA A 226 8.28 0.76 13.16
C ALA A 226 7.08 -0.09 13.63
N VAL A 227 5.94 0.59 13.87
CA VAL A 227 4.67 0.00 14.29
C VAL A 227 3.61 0.31 13.24
N ASN A 228 2.94 -0.72 12.73
CA ASN A 228 1.82 -0.58 11.81
C ASN A 228 0.67 0.19 12.47
N ILE A 229 0.09 1.18 11.79
CA ILE A 229 -1.09 1.91 12.26
C ILE A 229 -2.40 1.43 11.63
N ASN A 230 -2.33 0.58 10.59
CA ASN A 230 -3.46 -0.13 10.02
C ASN A 230 -3.79 -1.38 10.85
N ALA A 231 -5.05 -1.78 10.87
CA ALA A 231 -5.55 -2.92 11.63
C ALA A 231 -5.94 -4.12 10.75
N THR A 232 -6.05 -3.92 9.44
CA THR A 232 -6.39 -4.99 8.49
C THR A 232 -5.30 -6.06 8.49
N ASP A 233 -5.73 -7.32 8.63
CA ASP A 233 -4.81 -8.46 8.49
C ASP A 233 -4.17 -8.51 7.09
N HIS A 234 -3.14 -9.33 6.99
CA HIS A 234 -2.38 -9.55 5.76
C HIS A 234 -2.70 -10.90 5.11
N GLU A 235 -3.75 -11.58 5.56
CA GLU A 235 -4.13 -12.86 4.98
C GLU A 235 -4.54 -12.68 3.52
N LEU A 236 -4.16 -13.66 2.70
CA LEU A 236 -4.60 -13.72 1.33
C LEU A 236 -6.10 -13.97 1.27
N LYS A 237 -6.86 -12.96 0.83
CA LYS A 237 -8.32 -13.06 0.66
C LYS A 237 -8.63 -13.56 -0.74
N ALA A 238 -9.50 -14.55 -0.83
CA ALA A 238 -10.02 -15.10 -2.08
C ALA A 238 -11.54 -15.21 -2.01
N ASN A 239 -12.23 -14.84 -3.08
CA ASN A 239 -13.70 -14.89 -3.19
C ASN A 239 -14.09 -15.71 -4.41
N ASP A 240 -15.17 -16.48 -4.29
CA ASP A 240 -15.77 -17.25 -5.38
C ASP A 240 -16.66 -16.39 -6.30
#